data_54fa5dc6f13517f314ea2cc83a8a257c
#
_entry.id   54fa5dc6f13517f314ea2cc83a8a257c
#
_cell.length_a   1.000
_cell.length_b   1.000
_cell.length_c   1.000
_cell.angle_alpha   90.00
_cell.angle_beta   90.00
_cell.angle_gamma   90.00
#
_symmetry.space_group_name_H-M   'P 1'
#
loop_
_entity.id
_entity.type
_entity.pdbx_description
1 polymer ?
#
loop_
_entity_poly.entity_id
_entity_poly.type
_entity_poly.pdbx_seq_one_letter_code
_entity_poly.pdbx_strand_id
1 'polypeptide(L)'
;MKIMQVIPYFCFGGAEIMCENLTLALKNAGQEVFAVSLYHDRTPIARRMEEAGIRIVYLDKKLGLDLSMVPKLIEIIRRERPDVVHTHLDVIKYAVLAAKLAGVKKCVHTVHSLADREAEGRVQKIINGFYFRRGWSLPVALTPEVRNSVAEFYGLPLSRVSVIYNGIDLSRCVPKTTYETGETVTILHVGRFDVPKNHPGLLEAFRLLLETHPECRLRLVGDGELRPDMEKLAREKGIADFVEFCGMQSNVYPYLHDADIFTLPSIYEGNPMTIIEAMGTGLPIVASRVGGIPDMISDGESGLLVEPEPQSICTDLTRLVGDAALRQRLGLAARKQSQTFSAEHMARDYISCYSK
;
A
#
# COMPACT_ATOMS: atom_id res chain seq x y z
N MET A 1 4.39 25.01 -4.12
CA MET A 1 3.28 24.72 -5.05
C MET A 1 2.02 24.46 -4.25
N LYS A 2 0.87 24.80 -4.81
CA LYS A 2 -0.43 24.40 -4.26
C LYS A 2 -0.93 23.13 -4.94
N ILE A 3 -1.13 22.08 -4.15
CA ILE A 3 -1.42 20.73 -4.63
C ILE A 3 -2.81 20.30 -4.13
N MET A 4 -3.65 19.84 -5.05
CA MET A 4 -4.97 19.27 -4.78
C MET A 4 -4.91 17.76 -4.94
N GLN A 5 -4.98 17.01 -3.83
CA GLN A 5 -5.14 15.55 -3.86
C GLN A 5 -6.60 15.19 -4.04
N VAL A 6 -6.93 14.29 -4.96
CA VAL A 6 -8.31 13.85 -5.21
C VAL A 6 -8.40 12.34 -5.11
N ILE A 7 -9.29 11.86 -4.23
CA ILE A 7 -9.48 10.43 -3.96
C ILE A 7 -10.99 10.15 -3.79
N PRO A 8 -11.48 8.91 -4.01
CA PRO A 8 -12.90 8.62 -3.80
C PRO A 8 -13.32 8.80 -2.34
N TYR A 9 -12.58 8.21 -1.42
CA TYR A 9 -12.80 8.19 0.03
C TYR A 9 -11.48 7.93 0.77
N PHE A 10 -11.47 8.11 2.09
CA PHE A 10 -10.33 7.79 2.96
C PHE A 10 -10.62 6.56 3.84
N CYS A 11 -10.87 5.39 3.23
CA CYS A 11 -10.98 4.11 3.95
C CYS A 11 -9.60 3.51 4.29
N PHE A 12 -9.60 2.37 4.98
CA PHE A 12 -8.37 1.62 5.24
C PHE A 12 -7.99 0.74 4.04
N GLY A 13 -7.33 1.35 3.06
CA GLY A 13 -6.76 0.67 1.91
C GLY A 13 -5.36 1.22 1.59
N GLY A 14 -4.59 0.49 0.78
CA GLY A 14 -3.21 0.89 0.45
C GLY A 14 -3.13 2.24 -0.27
N ALA A 15 -4.07 2.53 -1.18
CA ALA A 15 -4.12 3.79 -1.91
C ALA A 15 -4.42 4.99 -1.00
N GLU A 16 -5.33 4.81 -0.05
CA GLU A 16 -5.76 5.83 0.91
C GLU A 16 -4.67 6.15 1.92
N ILE A 17 -4.01 5.11 2.46
CA ILE A 17 -2.86 5.27 3.37
C ILE A 17 -1.68 5.92 2.62
N MET A 18 -1.43 5.54 1.37
CA MET A 18 -0.41 6.20 0.53
C MET A 18 -0.75 7.68 0.32
N CYS A 19 -1.99 8.01 -0.01
CA CYS A 19 -2.44 9.38 -0.19
C CYS A 19 -2.30 10.21 1.10
N GLU A 20 -2.62 9.63 2.28
CA GLU A 20 -2.36 10.23 3.59
C GLU A 20 -0.87 10.53 3.77
N ASN A 21 0.00 9.52 3.66
CA ASN A 21 1.44 9.67 3.86
C ASN A 21 2.04 10.71 2.91
N LEU A 22 1.67 10.66 1.62
CA LEU A 22 2.13 11.63 0.63
C LEU A 22 1.66 13.05 0.97
N THR A 23 0.39 13.22 1.32
CA THR A 23 -0.18 14.54 1.63
C THR A 23 0.51 15.18 2.83
N LEU A 24 0.73 14.41 3.89
CA LEU A 24 1.43 14.88 5.10
C LEU A 24 2.90 15.20 4.79
N ALA A 25 3.59 14.35 4.05
CA ALA A 25 4.99 14.57 3.69
C ALA A 25 5.17 15.79 2.75
N LEU A 26 4.27 16.00 1.79
CA LEU A 26 4.27 17.20 0.95
C LEU A 26 4.07 18.48 1.77
N LYS A 27 3.16 18.47 2.75
CA LYS A 27 2.98 19.59 3.68
C LYS A 27 4.26 19.85 4.49
N ASN A 28 4.87 18.81 5.05
CA ASN A 28 6.11 18.91 5.81
C ASN A 28 7.29 19.41 4.93
N ALA A 29 7.24 19.12 3.63
CA ALA A 29 8.19 19.68 2.63
C ALA A 29 7.86 21.13 2.19
N GLY A 30 6.95 21.82 2.89
CA GLY A 30 6.62 23.21 2.65
C GLY A 30 5.68 23.46 1.47
N GLN A 31 4.97 22.43 0.98
CA GLN A 31 3.96 22.61 -0.05
C GLN A 31 2.61 22.97 0.58
N GLU A 32 1.80 23.81 -0.10
CA GLU A 32 0.41 24.01 0.26
C GLU A 32 -0.43 22.85 -0.28
N VAL A 33 -0.99 22.01 0.60
CA VAL A 33 -1.72 20.82 0.19
C VAL A 33 -3.11 20.81 0.82
N PHE A 34 -4.10 20.43 0.03
CA PHE A 34 -5.44 20.09 0.49
C PHE A 34 -5.96 18.86 -0.25
N ALA A 35 -6.95 18.19 0.34
CA ALA A 35 -7.55 17.01 -0.24
C ALA A 35 -9.01 17.22 -0.63
N VAL A 36 -9.48 16.49 -1.63
CA VAL A 36 -10.88 16.40 -2.02
C VAL A 36 -11.28 14.93 -2.01
N SER A 37 -12.27 14.60 -1.18
CA SER A 37 -12.92 13.29 -1.15
C SER A 37 -14.24 13.35 -1.91
N LEU A 38 -14.50 12.38 -2.79
CA LEU A 38 -15.78 12.37 -3.51
C LEU A 38 -16.95 11.95 -2.59
N TYR A 39 -16.70 11.08 -1.62
CA TYR A 39 -17.68 10.65 -0.63
C TYR A 39 -17.39 11.27 0.73
N HIS A 40 -18.42 11.32 1.59
CA HIS A 40 -18.36 11.98 2.89
C HIS A 40 -18.22 10.94 4.01
N ASP A 41 -17.03 10.37 4.16
CA ASP A 41 -16.74 9.43 5.22
C ASP A 41 -15.68 9.99 6.18
N ARG A 42 -16.09 10.28 7.42
CA ARG A 42 -15.16 10.71 8.49
C ARG A 42 -14.42 9.53 9.10
N THR A 43 -13.50 8.99 8.33
CA THR A 43 -12.68 7.84 8.72
C THR A 43 -11.53 8.25 9.66
N PRO A 44 -10.89 7.31 10.35
CA PRO A 44 -9.68 7.61 11.12
C PRO A 44 -8.54 8.25 10.30
N ILE A 45 -8.38 7.90 9.02
CA ILE A 45 -7.41 8.52 8.12
C ILE A 45 -7.75 10.00 7.91
N ALA A 46 -9.01 10.31 7.56
CA ALA A 46 -9.45 11.68 7.37
C ALA A 46 -9.24 12.53 8.63
N ARG A 47 -9.57 11.99 9.82
CA ARG A 47 -9.34 12.68 11.10
C ARG A 47 -7.87 12.98 11.35
N ARG A 48 -6.95 12.01 11.16
CA ARG A 48 -5.51 12.25 11.32
C ARG A 48 -5.01 13.34 10.39
N MET A 49 -5.49 13.37 9.14
CA MET A 49 -5.13 14.42 8.18
C MET A 49 -5.67 15.79 8.64
N GLU A 50 -6.92 15.87 9.08
CA GLU A 50 -7.51 17.12 9.59
C GLU A 50 -6.80 17.60 10.85
N GLU A 51 -6.48 16.72 11.80
CA GLU A 51 -5.68 17.03 13.01
C GLU A 51 -4.28 17.53 12.67
N ALA A 52 -3.68 16.98 11.60
CA ALA A 52 -2.42 17.48 11.05
C ALA A 52 -2.57 18.79 10.25
N GLY A 53 -3.78 19.37 10.21
CA GLY A 53 -4.08 20.65 9.56
C GLY A 53 -4.14 20.55 8.02
N ILE A 54 -4.51 19.39 7.48
CA ILE A 54 -4.90 19.23 6.07
C ILE A 54 -6.40 19.52 5.96
N ARG A 55 -6.76 20.46 5.11
CA ARG A 55 -8.17 20.73 4.81
C ARG A 55 -8.68 19.66 3.83
N ILE A 56 -9.78 18.99 4.17
CA ILE A 56 -10.47 18.04 3.29
C ILE A 56 -11.81 18.63 2.86
N VAL A 57 -12.08 18.59 1.56
CA VAL A 57 -13.36 19.01 0.96
C VAL A 57 -14.11 17.77 0.52
N TYR A 58 -15.34 17.59 1.02
CA TYR A 58 -16.21 16.45 0.71
C TYR A 58 -17.26 16.86 -0.32
N LEU A 59 -17.54 16.01 -1.33
CA LEU A 59 -18.40 16.35 -2.47
C LEU A 59 -19.76 15.66 -2.48
N ASP A 60 -20.01 14.71 -1.57
CA ASP A 60 -21.26 13.95 -1.44
C ASP A 60 -21.69 13.30 -2.78
N LYS A 61 -20.76 12.57 -3.42
CA LYS A 61 -21.01 11.86 -4.67
C LYS A 61 -22.08 10.79 -4.51
N LYS A 62 -23.01 10.73 -5.46
CA LYS A 62 -23.99 9.64 -5.54
C LYS A 62 -23.35 8.34 -6.04
N LEU A 63 -23.96 7.19 -5.70
CA LEU A 63 -23.52 5.89 -6.21
C LEU A 63 -23.56 5.86 -7.76
N GLY A 64 -22.64 5.13 -8.35
CA GLY A 64 -22.51 4.99 -9.80
C GLY A 64 -21.86 6.22 -10.46
N LEU A 65 -22.17 6.43 -11.75
CA LEU A 65 -21.66 7.57 -12.52
C LEU A 65 -22.41 8.85 -12.12
N ASP A 66 -21.69 9.83 -11.60
CA ASP A 66 -22.24 11.11 -11.17
C ASP A 66 -21.55 12.28 -11.88
N LEU A 67 -22.12 12.74 -12.98
CA LEU A 67 -21.56 13.82 -13.78
C LEU A 67 -21.57 15.18 -13.07
N SER A 68 -22.33 15.34 -11.97
CA SER A 68 -22.32 16.57 -11.15
C SER A 68 -20.97 16.80 -10.46
N MET A 69 -20.12 15.79 -10.38
CA MET A 69 -18.75 15.91 -9.83
C MET A 69 -17.90 16.87 -10.66
N VAL A 70 -18.07 16.90 -11.99
CA VAL A 70 -17.25 17.77 -12.85
C VAL A 70 -17.45 19.25 -12.53
N PRO A 71 -18.68 19.82 -12.56
CA PRO A 71 -18.88 21.22 -12.20
C PRO A 71 -18.48 21.55 -10.76
N LYS A 72 -18.73 20.68 -9.78
CA LYS A 72 -18.28 20.87 -8.40
C LYS A 72 -16.76 20.96 -8.29
N LEU A 73 -16.04 20.08 -8.97
CA LEU A 73 -14.56 20.11 -9.02
C LEU A 73 -14.05 21.36 -9.73
N ILE A 74 -14.69 21.82 -10.82
CA ILE A 74 -14.33 23.06 -11.50
C ILE A 74 -14.48 24.26 -10.55
N GLU A 75 -15.55 24.33 -9.78
CA GLU A 75 -15.77 25.40 -8.80
C GLU A 75 -14.66 25.44 -7.77
N ILE A 76 -14.32 24.28 -7.17
CA ILE A 76 -13.21 24.16 -6.20
C ILE A 76 -11.89 24.58 -6.83
N ILE A 77 -11.57 24.07 -8.02
CA ILE A 77 -10.30 24.36 -8.71
C ILE A 77 -10.20 25.87 -9.01
N ARG A 78 -11.26 26.51 -9.48
CA ARG A 78 -11.27 27.97 -9.75
C ARG A 78 -11.11 28.80 -8.49
N ARG A 79 -11.71 28.39 -7.38
CA ARG A 79 -11.60 29.04 -6.07
C ARG A 79 -10.20 28.88 -5.49
N GLU A 80 -9.68 27.64 -5.47
CA GLU A 80 -8.42 27.30 -4.82
C GLU A 80 -7.18 27.55 -5.69
N ARG A 81 -7.32 27.51 -7.01
CA ARG A 81 -6.26 27.71 -8.02
C ARG A 81 -5.02 26.81 -7.75
N PRO A 82 -5.19 25.47 -7.66
CA PRO A 82 -4.05 24.60 -7.47
C PRO A 82 -3.12 24.61 -8.69
N ASP A 83 -1.82 24.53 -8.44
CA ASP A 83 -0.79 24.34 -9.48
C ASP A 83 -0.88 22.93 -10.07
N VAL A 84 -1.20 21.95 -9.20
CA VAL A 84 -1.24 20.52 -9.51
C VAL A 84 -2.54 19.90 -9.02
N VAL A 85 -3.15 19.07 -9.87
CA VAL A 85 -4.23 18.14 -9.48
C VAL A 85 -3.66 16.72 -9.55
N HIS A 86 -3.60 16.07 -8.40
CA HIS A 86 -3.14 14.69 -8.26
C HIS A 86 -4.30 13.77 -7.93
N THR A 87 -4.51 12.74 -8.74
CA THR A 87 -5.66 11.83 -8.65
C THR A 87 -5.26 10.43 -8.28
N HIS A 88 -6.11 9.74 -7.51
CA HIS A 88 -5.95 8.36 -7.08
C HIS A 88 -7.21 7.56 -7.43
N LEU A 89 -7.03 6.30 -7.84
CA LEU A 89 -8.14 5.40 -8.17
C LEU A 89 -9.07 5.95 -9.27
N ASP A 90 -10.36 5.69 -9.19
CA ASP A 90 -11.35 5.95 -10.24
C ASP A 90 -11.78 7.42 -10.41
N VAL A 91 -11.29 8.33 -9.58
CA VAL A 91 -11.63 9.77 -9.66
C VAL A 91 -11.09 10.48 -10.90
N ILE A 92 -10.09 9.91 -11.55
CA ILE A 92 -9.42 10.47 -12.73
C ILE A 92 -10.41 10.92 -13.81
N LYS A 93 -11.49 10.16 -14.03
CA LYS A 93 -12.55 10.44 -15.03
C LYS A 93 -13.24 11.79 -14.82
N TYR A 94 -13.38 12.24 -13.57
CA TYR A 94 -13.97 13.54 -13.22
C TYR A 94 -12.93 14.63 -13.06
N ALA A 95 -11.88 14.35 -12.28
CA ALA A 95 -10.95 15.37 -11.83
C ALA A 95 -10.03 15.88 -12.94
N VAL A 96 -9.57 15.02 -13.86
CA VAL A 96 -8.72 15.45 -14.98
C VAL A 96 -9.51 16.30 -15.97
N LEU A 97 -10.77 15.95 -16.28
CA LEU A 97 -11.63 16.76 -17.13
C LEU A 97 -11.87 18.12 -16.49
N ALA A 98 -12.25 18.16 -15.21
CA ALA A 98 -12.49 19.40 -14.47
C ALA A 98 -11.25 20.29 -14.43
N ALA A 99 -10.08 19.70 -14.18
CA ALA A 99 -8.80 20.41 -14.16
C ALA A 99 -8.47 21.06 -15.51
N LYS A 100 -8.67 20.35 -16.61
CA LYS A 100 -8.45 20.90 -17.95
C LYS A 100 -9.42 22.04 -18.29
N LEU A 101 -10.71 21.89 -17.97
CA LEU A 101 -11.72 22.94 -18.16
C LEU A 101 -11.50 24.16 -17.25
N ALA A 102 -10.88 23.97 -16.11
CA ALA A 102 -10.51 25.05 -15.19
C ALA A 102 -9.13 25.68 -15.47
N GLY A 103 -8.36 25.16 -16.45
CA GLY A 103 -7.07 25.71 -16.87
C GLY A 103 -5.86 25.23 -16.07
N VAL A 104 -5.99 24.16 -15.28
CA VAL A 104 -4.83 23.57 -14.57
C VAL A 104 -3.87 22.93 -15.57
N LYS A 105 -2.61 23.30 -15.47
CA LYS A 105 -1.58 22.83 -16.42
C LYS A 105 -1.10 21.43 -16.11
N LYS A 106 -0.93 21.09 -14.83
CA LYS A 106 -0.34 19.83 -14.37
C LYS A 106 -1.39 18.94 -13.69
N CYS A 107 -1.63 17.76 -14.28
CA CYS A 107 -2.37 16.67 -13.64
C CYS A 107 -1.47 15.45 -13.58
N VAL A 108 -1.51 14.75 -12.45
CA VAL A 108 -0.80 13.49 -12.20
C VAL A 108 -1.81 12.46 -11.73
N HIS A 109 -1.60 11.20 -12.07
CA HIS A 109 -2.42 10.09 -11.60
C HIS A 109 -1.53 8.96 -11.12
N THR A 110 -1.68 8.56 -9.85
CA THR A 110 -1.01 7.37 -9.33
C THR A 110 -1.82 6.12 -9.64
N VAL A 111 -1.19 5.18 -10.31
CA VAL A 111 -1.73 3.85 -10.63
C VAL A 111 -1.30 2.89 -9.52
N HIS A 112 -2.26 2.41 -8.72
CA HIS A 112 -2.01 1.65 -7.49
C HIS A 112 -1.92 0.14 -7.70
N SER A 113 -2.30 -0.35 -8.88
CA SER A 113 -2.31 -1.77 -9.22
C SER A 113 -1.90 -1.97 -10.68
N LEU A 114 -1.93 -3.20 -11.19
CA LEU A 114 -1.81 -3.42 -12.64
C LEU A 114 -2.93 -2.66 -13.37
N ALA A 115 -2.61 -2.12 -14.54
CA ALA A 115 -3.50 -1.22 -15.27
C ALA A 115 -4.84 -1.86 -15.67
N ASP A 116 -4.86 -3.17 -15.94
CA ASP A 116 -6.06 -3.94 -16.25
C ASP A 116 -6.95 -4.17 -15.03
N ARG A 117 -6.37 -4.25 -13.84
CA ARG A 117 -7.08 -4.41 -12.55
C ARG A 117 -7.63 -3.09 -12.01
N GLU A 118 -6.90 -1.98 -12.23
CA GLU A 118 -7.34 -0.66 -11.77
C GLU A 118 -8.39 -0.04 -12.70
N ALA A 119 -8.31 -0.30 -14.02
CA ALA A 119 -9.28 0.20 -14.97
C ALA A 119 -10.51 -0.70 -15.05
N GLU A 120 -11.47 -0.52 -14.13
CA GLU A 120 -12.73 -1.23 -14.13
C GLU A 120 -13.55 -0.93 -15.40
N GLY A 121 -13.50 -1.87 -16.36
CA GLY A 121 -14.31 -1.86 -17.56
C GLY A 121 -13.78 -1.01 -18.73
N ARG A 122 -14.39 -1.24 -19.91
CA ARG A 122 -13.93 -0.65 -21.18
C ARG A 122 -13.96 0.87 -21.21
N VAL A 123 -14.96 1.49 -20.56
CA VAL A 123 -15.12 2.93 -20.55
C VAL A 123 -13.99 3.61 -19.79
N GLN A 124 -13.65 3.09 -18.62
CA GLN A 124 -12.54 3.61 -17.80
C GLN A 124 -11.21 3.50 -18.56
N LYS A 125 -10.96 2.35 -19.21
CA LYS A 125 -9.79 2.15 -20.07
C LYS A 125 -9.68 3.23 -21.17
N ILE A 126 -10.77 3.51 -21.86
CA ILE A 126 -10.79 4.50 -22.94
C ILE A 126 -10.50 5.90 -22.41
N ILE A 127 -11.14 6.31 -21.31
CA ILE A 127 -10.97 7.62 -20.69
C ILE A 127 -9.53 7.80 -20.20
N ASN A 128 -9.00 6.86 -19.41
CA ASN A 128 -7.64 6.93 -18.90
C ASN A 128 -6.62 6.97 -20.05
N GLY A 129 -6.78 6.07 -21.04
CA GLY A 129 -5.93 6.04 -22.22
C GLY A 129 -5.97 7.33 -23.04
N PHE A 130 -7.12 7.98 -23.16
CA PHE A 130 -7.23 9.28 -23.79
C PHE A 130 -6.45 10.36 -23.03
N TYR A 131 -6.63 10.46 -21.70
CA TYR A 131 -5.94 11.44 -20.88
C TYR A 131 -4.43 11.24 -20.88
N PHE A 132 -3.96 10.01 -20.75
CA PHE A 132 -2.53 9.70 -20.74
C PHE A 132 -1.87 9.98 -22.12
N ARG A 133 -2.47 9.51 -23.23
CA ARG A 133 -1.92 9.74 -24.57
C ARG A 133 -1.91 11.22 -24.95
N ARG A 134 -2.91 12.00 -24.55
CA ARG A 134 -2.97 13.46 -24.77
C ARG A 134 -2.09 14.27 -23.82
N GLY A 135 -1.48 13.63 -22.80
CA GLY A 135 -0.74 14.34 -21.77
C GLY A 135 -1.61 15.23 -20.90
N TRP A 136 -2.90 14.91 -20.80
CA TRP A 136 -3.80 15.61 -19.87
C TRP A 136 -3.55 15.22 -18.44
N SER A 137 -3.07 14.00 -18.19
CA SER A 137 -2.56 13.54 -16.93
C SER A 137 -1.30 12.68 -17.16
N LEU A 138 -0.33 12.79 -16.28
CA LEU A 138 0.87 11.95 -16.26
C LEU A 138 0.63 10.73 -15.37
N PRO A 139 0.74 9.52 -15.89
CA PRO A 139 0.65 8.33 -15.06
C PRO A 139 1.94 8.14 -14.25
N VAL A 140 1.79 7.85 -12.97
CA VAL A 140 2.86 7.43 -12.06
C VAL A 140 2.55 6.00 -11.60
N ALA A 141 3.46 5.09 -11.84
CA ALA A 141 3.41 3.70 -11.40
C ALA A 141 4.16 3.52 -10.08
N LEU A 142 3.74 2.58 -9.26
CA LEU A 142 4.37 2.32 -7.96
C LEU A 142 5.59 1.40 -8.07
N THR A 143 5.72 0.65 -9.19
CA THR A 143 6.82 -0.28 -9.44
C THR A 143 7.13 -0.36 -10.94
N PRO A 144 8.31 -0.88 -11.34
CA PRO A 144 8.62 -1.15 -12.75
C PRO A 144 7.60 -2.09 -13.43
N GLU A 145 7.08 -3.07 -12.71
CA GLU A 145 6.05 -3.97 -13.24
C GLU A 145 4.75 -3.21 -13.56
N VAL A 146 4.26 -2.38 -12.63
CA VAL A 146 3.08 -1.53 -12.86
C VAL A 146 3.33 -0.55 -14.01
N ARG A 147 4.55 0.04 -14.12
CA ARG A 147 4.92 0.90 -15.25
C ARG A 147 4.80 0.17 -16.59
N ASN A 148 5.32 -1.06 -16.68
CA ASN A 148 5.25 -1.87 -17.89
C ASN A 148 3.79 -2.18 -18.25
N SER A 149 2.97 -2.59 -17.25
CA SER A 149 1.54 -2.81 -17.41
C SER A 149 0.81 -1.56 -17.93
N VAL A 150 1.07 -0.38 -17.36
CA VAL A 150 0.48 0.89 -17.81
C VAL A 150 0.89 1.24 -19.24
N ALA A 151 2.17 1.09 -19.55
CA ALA A 151 2.70 1.40 -20.88
C ALA A 151 2.06 0.48 -21.95
N GLU A 152 2.01 -0.81 -21.71
CA GLU A 152 1.41 -1.80 -22.60
C GLU A 152 -0.10 -1.57 -22.74
N PHE A 153 -0.83 -1.51 -21.61
CA PHE A 153 -2.28 -1.43 -21.59
C PHE A 153 -2.86 -0.18 -22.27
N TYR A 154 -2.14 0.96 -22.14
CA TYR A 154 -2.56 2.23 -22.73
C TYR A 154 -1.80 2.62 -24.02
N GLY A 155 -0.85 1.81 -24.47
CA GLY A 155 -0.03 2.10 -25.64
C GLY A 155 0.84 3.35 -25.49
N LEU A 156 1.55 3.45 -24.35
CA LEU A 156 2.43 4.57 -24.02
C LEU A 156 3.91 4.15 -24.12
N PRO A 157 4.82 5.05 -24.52
CA PRO A 157 6.24 4.79 -24.34
C PRO A 157 6.58 4.77 -22.83
N LEU A 158 7.49 3.86 -22.41
CA LEU A 158 7.91 3.72 -21.00
C LEU A 158 8.39 5.05 -20.39
N SER A 159 9.01 5.92 -21.20
CA SER A 159 9.49 7.23 -20.75
C SER A 159 8.38 8.19 -20.29
N ARG A 160 7.12 7.91 -20.61
CA ARG A 160 5.96 8.70 -20.18
C ARG A 160 5.32 8.21 -18.89
N VAL A 161 5.80 7.12 -18.34
CA VAL A 161 5.30 6.56 -17.08
C VAL A 161 6.44 6.61 -16.07
N SER A 162 6.33 7.50 -15.09
CA SER A 162 7.30 7.60 -13.99
C SER A 162 7.08 6.45 -13.00
N VAL A 163 8.15 6.03 -12.32
CA VAL A 163 8.05 5.10 -11.18
C VAL A 163 8.35 5.90 -9.91
N ILE A 164 7.42 5.85 -8.94
CA ILE A 164 7.60 6.42 -7.61
C ILE A 164 6.99 5.43 -6.63
N TYR A 165 7.84 4.83 -5.79
CA TYR A 165 7.42 3.85 -4.80
C TYR A 165 6.59 4.49 -3.69
N ASN A 166 5.73 3.70 -3.05
CA ASN A 166 5.06 4.10 -1.82
C ASN A 166 6.08 4.42 -0.74
N GLY A 167 5.72 5.38 0.11
CA GLY A 167 6.49 5.73 1.29
C GLY A 167 5.60 5.86 2.52
N ILE A 168 6.17 5.57 3.68
CA ILE A 168 5.49 5.72 4.97
C ILE A 168 6.26 6.68 5.89
N ASP A 169 5.58 7.18 6.90
CA ASP A 169 6.22 7.89 8.01
C ASP A 169 6.98 6.87 8.88
N LEU A 170 8.29 6.74 8.64
CA LEU A 170 9.15 5.82 9.36
C LEU A 170 9.34 6.17 10.84
N SER A 171 8.98 7.38 11.27
CA SER A 171 9.03 7.76 12.70
C SER A 171 8.02 6.97 13.55
N ARG A 172 7.00 6.42 12.91
CA ARG A 172 5.99 5.55 13.56
C ARG A 172 6.49 4.12 13.80
N CYS A 173 7.55 3.71 13.11
CA CYS A 173 8.14 2.38 13.25
C CYS A 173 9.06 2.34 14.46
N VAL A 174 8.63 1.68 15.54
CA VAL A 174 9.48 1.45 16.72
C VAL A 174 10.49 0.34 16.39
N PRO A 175 11.81 0.62 16.40
CA PRO A 175 12.80 -0.37 16.02
C PRO A 175 12.87 -1.54 17.00
N LYS A 176 13.05 -2.76 16.47
CA LYS A 176 13.41 -3.91 17.32
C LYS A 176 14.76 -3.69 17.96
N THR A 177 14.83 -3.99 19.27
CA THR A 177 16.06 -3.89 20.09
C THR A 177 16.68 -5.25 20.33
N THR A 178 15.93 -6.34 20.17
CA THR A 178 16.42 -7.73 20.30
C THR A 178 15.80 -8.60 19.21
N TYR A 179 16.51 -9.64 18.85
CA TYR A 179 16.06 -10.68 17.92
C TYR A 179 16.07 -12.08 18.58
N GLU A 180 16.37 -12.13 19.87
CA GLU A 180 16.10 -13.32 20.68
C GLU A 180 14.61 -13.46 20.88
N THR A 181 14.10 -14.67 20.77
CA THR A 181 12.70 -15.00 21.02
C THR A 181 12.51 -15.49 22.45
N GLY A 182 11.34 -15.26 23.02
CA GLY A 182 10.93 -15.86 24.28
C GLY A 182 10.52 -17.34 24.13
N GLU A 183 9.69 -17.82 25.06
CA GLU A 183 9.10 -19.17 24.99
C GLU A 183 8.15 -19.33 23.78
N THR A 184 7.69 -18.22 23.23
CA THR A 184 6.79 -18.18 22.07
C THR A 184 7.40 -17.36 20.96
N VAL A 185 7.31 -17.83 19.71
CA VAL A 185 7.70 -17.12 18.50
C VAL A 185 6.48 -16.60 17.78
N THR A 186 6.31 -15.29 17.69
CA THR A 186 5.15 -14.65 17.06
C THR A 186 5.45 -14.32 15.60
N ILE A 187 4.72 -14.97 14.68
CA ILE A 187 4.72 -14.70 13.25
C ILE A 187 3.53 -13.80 12.95
N LEU A 188 3.78 -12.63 12.35
CA LEU A 188 2.75 -11.64 12.03
C LEU A 188 2.49 -11.60 10.53
N HIS A 189 1.21 -11.56 10.18
CA HIS A 189 0.72 -11.17 8.87
C HIS A 189 -0.23 -9.97 9.00
N VAL A 190 -0.06 -8.97 8.15
CA VAL A 190 -0.95 -7.81 8.09
C VAL A 190 -1.47 -7.67 6.66
N GLY A 191 -2.77 -7.86 6.49
CA GLY A 191 -3.39 -7.79 5.16
C GLY A 191 -4.89 -8.01 5.19
N ARG A 192 -5.57 -7.55 4.12
CA ARG A 192 -7.00 -7.78 3.96
C ARG A 192 -7.26 -9.26 3.65
N PHE A 193 -8.31 -9.83 4.23
CA PHE A 193 -8.71 -11.22 3.96
C PHE A 193 -9.38 -11.32 2.59
N ASP A 194 -8.54 -11.30 1.54
CA ASP A 194 -8.92 -11.46 0.15
C ASP A 194 -7.98 -12.44 -0.58
N VAL A 195 -8.35 -12.84 -1.80
CA VAL A 195 -7.63 -13.84 -2.57
C VAL A 195 -6.14 -13.50 -2.77
N PRO A 196 -5.76 -12.25 -3.11
CA PRO A 196 -4.35 -11.90 -3.32
C PRO A 196 -3.44 -12.17 -2.13
N LYS A 197 -3.93 -12.13 -0.90
CA LYS A 197 -3.10 -12.28 0.33
C LYS A 197 -2.79 -13.72 0.70
N ASN A 198 -3.39 -14.71 0.03
CA ASN A 198 -3.06 -16.14 0.15
C ASN A 198 -3.15 -16.69 1.59
N HIS A 199 -4.16 -16.26 2.36
CA HIS A 199 -4.36 -16.78 3.71
C HIS A 199 -4.47 -18.32 3.78
N PRO A 200 -5.11 -19.02 2.80
CA PRO A 200 -5.14 -20.49 2.82
C PRO A 200 -3.75 -21.11 2.74
N GLY A 201 -2.88 -20.58 1.88
CA GLY A 201 -1.48 -21.03 1.75
C GLY A 201 -0.67 -20.76 3.02
N LEU A 202 -0.89 -19.58 3.65
CA LEU A 202 -0.26 -19.25 4.93
C LEU A 202 -0.68 -20.17 6.07
N LEU A 203 -1.97 -20.48 6.20
CA LEU A 203 -2.47 -21.39 7.23
C LEU A 203 -1.93 -22.81 7.04
N GLU A 204 -1.77 -23.28 5.80
CA GLU A 204 -1.15 -24.58 5.52
C GLU A 204 0.35 -24.56 5.84
N ALA A 205 1.08 -23.53 5.44
CA ALA A 205 2.49 -23.36 5.77
C ALA A 205 2.71 -23.33 7.30
N PHE A 206 1.84 -22.63 8.02
CA PHE A 206 1.89 -22.56 9.47
C PHE A 206 1.56 -23.90 10.14
N ARG A 207 0.61 -24.67 9.61
CA ARG A 207 0.34 -26.05 10.07
C ARG A 207 1.57 -26.93 9.95
N LEU A 208 2.26 -26.87 8.81
CA LEU A 208 3.51 -27.61 8.60
C LEU A 208 4.61 -27.16 9.56
N LEU A 209 4.72 -25.85 9.84
CA LEU A 209 5.69 -25.31 10.78
C LEU A 209 5.47 -25.84 12.21
N LEU A 210 4.22 -25.94 12.65
CA LEU A 210 3.89 -26.45 13.99
C LEU A 210 4.30 -27.89 14.24
N GLU A 211 4.52 -28.70 13.19
CA GLU A 211 5.01 -30.08 13.33
C GLU A 211 6.41 -30.13 13.95
N THR A 212 7.22 -29.08 13.74
CA THR A 212 8.60 -28.98 14.26
C THR A 212 8.80 -27.84 15.26
N HIS A 213 7.91 -26.85 15.26
CA HIS A 213 8.00 -25.63 16.10
C HIS A 213 6.65 -25.34 16.79
N PRO A 214 6.23 -26.16 17.78
CA PRO A 214 4.95 -25.98 18.46
C PRO A 214 4.87 -24.72 19.33
N GLU A 215 5.99 -24.06 19.60
CA GLU A 215 6.09 -22.77 20.28
C GLU A 215 5.60 -21.58 19.43
N CYS A 216 5.41 -21.76 18.12
CA CYS A 216 5.01 -20.68 17.23
C CYS A 216 3.55 -20.27 17.42
N ARG A 217 3.27 -18.98 17.20
CA ARG A 217 1.91 -18.41 17.11
C ARG A 217 1.81 -17.56 15.86
N LEU A 218 0.69 -17.69 15.16
CA LEU A 218 0.40 -16.88 13.97
C LEU A 218 -0.63 -15.81 14.34
N ARG A 219 -0.27 -14.56 14.14
CA ARG A 219 -1.14 -13.41 14.35
C ARG A 219 -1.54 -12.81 13.00
N LEU A 220 -2.85 -12.76 12.73
CA LEU A 220 -3.43 -12.27 11.49
C LEU A 220 -4.17 -10.95 11.77
N VAL A 221 -3.61 -9.84 11.28
CA VAL A 221 -4.20 -8.50 11.43
C VAL A 221 -4.84 -8.09 10.11
N GLY A 222 -6.12 -7.79 10.15
CA GLY A 222 -6.94 -7.40 9.01
C GLY A 222 -8.34 -7.99 9.07
N ASP A 223 -9.13 -7.66 8.07
CA ASP A 223 -10.49 -8.18 7.89
C ASP A 223 -10.80 -8.30 6.39
N GLY A 224 -11.90 -8.94 6.03
CA GLY A 224 -12.34 -9.11 4.66
C GLY A 224 -13.29 -10.28 4.48
N GLU A 225 -13.79 -10.44 3.26
CA GLU A 225 -14.84 -11.42 2.95
C GLU A 225 -14.43 -12.88 3.25
N LEU A 226 -13.12 -13.19 3.12
CA LEU A 226 -12.61 -14.54 3.33
C LEU A 226 -12.33 -14.89 4.81
N ARG A 227 -12.43 -13.92 5.74
CA ARG A 227 -12.08 -14.17 7.15
C ARG A 227 -12.88 -15.32 7.78
N PRO A 228 -14.21 -15.42 7.65
CA PRO A 228 -14.97 -16.52 8.23
C PRO A 228 -14.52 -17.91 7.73
N ASP A 229 -14.18 -17.99 6.44
CA ASP A 229 -13.67 -19.21 5.83
C ASP A 229 -12.27 -19.57 6.36
N MET A 230 -11.43 -18.59 6.63
CA MET A 230 -10.08 -18.80 7.18
C MET A 230 -10.14 -19.25 8.66
N GLU A 231 -11.04 -18.70 9.45
CA GLU A 231 -11.30 -19.15 10.82
C GLU A 231 -11.82 -20.61 10.84
N LYS A 232 -12.69 -20.96 9.89
CA LYS A 232 -13.15 -22.35 9.70
C LYS A 232 -11.99 -23.26 9.29
N LEU A 233 -11.18 -22.85 8.31
CA LEU A 233 -10.04 -23.60 7.83
C LEU A 233 -9.01 -23.87 8.93
N ALA A 234 -8.74 -22.89 9.81
CA ALA A 234 -7.84 -23.06 10.94
C ALA A 234 -8.35 -24.15 11.92
N ARG A 235 -9.68 -24.21 12.18
CA ARG A 235 -10.29 -25.28 12.98
C ARG A 235 -10.16 -26.65 12.30
N GLU A 236 -10.46 -26.73 11.00
CA GLU A 236 -10.37 -27.97 10.21
C GLU A 236 -8.96 -28.54 10.17
N LYS A 237 -7.95 -27.64 10.17
CA LYS A 237 -6.52 -28.02 10.22
C LYS A 237 -6.00 -28.31 11.64
N GLY A 238 -6.82 -28.13 12.68
CA GLY A 238 -6.41 -28.35 14.07
C GLY A 238 -5.40 -27.33 14.61
N ILE A 239 -5.32 -26.13 14.02
CA ILE A 239 -4.36 -25.09 14.42
C ILE A 239 -5.03 -23.85 15.03
N ALA A 240 -6.33 -23.88 15.27
CA ALA A 240 -7.09 -22.70 15.73
C ALA A 240 -6.54 -22.10 17.04
N ASP A 241 -6.05 -22.93 17.97
CA ASP A 241 -5.49 -22.50 19.26
C ASP A 241 -4.11 -21.79 19.11
N PHE A 242 -3.52 -21.87 17.92
CA PHE A 242 -2.21 -21.27 17.59
C PHE A 242 -2.34 -20.04 16.68
N VAL A 243 -3.57 -19.70 16.23
CA VAL A 243 -3.82 -18.59 15.30
C VAL A 243 -4.71 -17.54 15.95
N GLU A 244 -4.21 -16.32 16.06
CA GLU A 244 -4.97 -15.16 16.55
C GLU A 244 -5.49 -14.32 15.37
N PHE A 245 -6.82 -14.18 15.27
CA PHE A 245 -7.50 -13.32 14.30
C PHE A 245 -7.82 -11.96 14.92
N CYS A 246 -6.95 -10.96 14.73
CA CYS A 246 -7.02 -9.67 15.41
C CYS A 246 -8.06 -8.69 14.86
N GLY A 247 -8.66 -9.00 13.70
CA GLY A 247 -9.57 -8.09 13.02
C GLY A 247 -8.88 -6.87 12.42
N MET A 248 -9.68 -5.94 11.91
CA MET A 248 -9.17 -4.68 11.37
C MET A 248 -8.63 -3.79 12.47
N GLN A 249 -7.40 -3.32 12.32
CA GLN A 249 -6.73 -2.43 13.25
C GLN A 249 -6.43 -1.08 12.61
N SER A 250 -6.74 0.00 13.31
CA SER A 250 -6.42 1.36 12.87
C SER A 250 -4.95 1.73 13.06
N ASN A 251 -4.23 0.97 13.88
CA ASN A 251 -2.80 1.11 14.15
C ASN A 251 -2.15 -0.27 14.21
N VAL A 252 -1.32 -0.60 13.23
CA VAL A 252 -0.62 -1.89 13.13
C VAL A 252 0.75 -1.90 13.81
N TYR A 253 1.29 -0.74 14.17
CA TYR A 253 2.66 -0.62 14.71
C TYR A 253 2.89 -1.36 16.03
N PRO A 254 1.94 -1.44 16.99
CA PRO A 254 2.11 -2.29 18.17
C PRO A 254 2.27 -3.76 17.83
N TYR A 255 1.52 -4.26 16.84
CA TYR A 255 1.62 -5.65 16.39
C TYR A 255 2.97 -5.93 15.71
N LEU A 256 3.47 -4.98 14.90
CA LEU A 256 4.80 -5.07 14.29
C LEU A 256 5.91 -5.06 15.33
N HIS A 257 5.77 -4.23 16.38
CA HIS A 257 6.77 -4.17 17.45
C HIS A 257 6.85 -5.48 18.25
N ASP A 258 5.70 -6.09 18.55
CA ASP A 258 5.60 -7.31 19.37
C ASP A 258 5.93 -8.59 18.59
N ALA A 259 5.89 -8.57 17.27
CA ALA A 259 6.18 -9.73 16.44
C ALA A 259 7.68 -10.06 16.37
N ASP A 260 8.02 -11.33 16.11
CA ASP A 260 9.38 -11.80 15.87
C ASP A 260 9.71 -11.93 14.39
N ILE A 261 8.72 -12.33 13.58
CA ILE A 261 8.86 -12.53 12.13
C ILE A 261 7.64 -11.92 11.46
N PHE A 262 7.85 -11.23 10.33
CA PHE A 262 6.76 -10.78 9.46
C PHE A 262 6.66 -11.66 8.22
N THR A 263 5.43 -12.00 7.79
CA THR A 263 5.22 -12.75 6.56
C THR A 263 4.15 -12.15 5.68
N LEU A 264 4.41 -12.10 4.35
CA LEU A 264 3.47 -11.67 3.34
C LEU A 264 3.53 -12.62 2.11
N PRO A 265 2.92 -13.81 2.19
CA PRO A 265 3.01 -14.83 1.15
C PRO A 265 1.95 -14.65 0.05
N SER A 266 1.76 -13.43 -0.40
CA SER A 266 0.74 -13.04 -1.36
C SER A 266 0.94 -13.70 -2.73
N ILE A 267 -0.17 -13.92 -3.47
CA ILE A 267 -0.16 -14.37 -4.87
C ILE A 267 0.16 -13.19 -5.81
N TYR A 268 -0.22 -11.99 -5.38
CA TYR A 268 0.02 -10.76 -6.13
C TYR A 268 0.14 -9.55 -5.19
N GLU A 269 1.09 -8.65 -5.49
CA GLU A 269 1.26 -7.35 -4.83
C GLU A 269 1.70 -6.28 -5.84
N GLY A 270 1.25 -5.04 -5.61
CA GLY A 270 1.83 -3.90 -6.27
C GLY A 270 3.08 -3.43 -5.52
N ASN A 271 2.87 -2.54 -4.55
CA ASN A 271 3.93 -2.04 -3.66
C ASN A 271 3.39 -2.02 -2.22
N PRO A 272 3.45 -3.17 -1.50
CA PRO A 272 2.76 -3.35 -0.23
C PRO A 272 3.38 -2.51 0.89
N MET A 273 2.59 -1.60 1.46
CA MET A 273 3.04 -0.72 2.54
C MET A 273 3.38 -1.50 3.81
N THR A 274 2.72 -2.63 4.05
CA THR A 274 2.98 -3.49 5.20
C THR A 274 4.39 -4.08 5.20
N ILE A 275 4.98 -4.31 4.02
CA ILE A 275 6.40 -4.66 3.89
C ILE A 275 7.28 -3.48 4.36
N ILE A 276 6.96 -2.24 3.95
CA ILE A 276 7.74 -1.07 4.36
C ILE A 276 7.64 -0.86 5.88
N GLU A 277 6.46 -1.06 6.45
CA GLU A 277 6.20 -0.97 7.90
C GLU A 277 7.01 -2.03 8.67
N ALA A 278 7.04 -3.28 8.18
CA ALA A 278 7.84 -4.36 8.76
C ALA A 278 9.35 -4.07 8.64
N MET A 279 9.81 -3.59 7.47
CA MET A 279 11.20 -3.16 7.25
C MET A 279 11.57 -2.01 8.20
N GLY A 280 10.72 -0.98 8.33
CA GLY A 280 10.95 0.16 9.21
C GLY A 280 11.07 -0.22 10.68
N THR A 281 10.33 -1.23 11.12
CA THR A 281 10.42 -1.81 12.47
C THR A 281 11.66 -2.69 12.62
N GLY A 282 12.26 -3.15 11.52
CA GLY A 282 13.42 -4.05 11.53
C GLY A 282 13.03 -5.52 11.74
N LEU A 283 11.82 -5.93 11.38
CA LEU A 283 11.43 -7.32 11.40
C LEU A 283 12.14 -8.12 10.31
N PRO A 284 12.59 -9.35 10.57
CA PRO A 284 12.95 -10.30 9.53
C PRO A 284 11.68 -10.67 8.74
N ILE A 285 11.79 -10.70 7.42
CA ILE A 285 10.65 -10.80 6.50
C ILE A 285 10.75 -12.08 5.67
N VAL A 286 9.65 -12.83 5.58
CA VAL A 286 9.41 -13.86 4.55
C VAL A 286 8.27 -13.35 3.66
N ALA A 287 8.53 -13.12 2.38
CA ALA A 287 7.52 -12.62 1.44
C ALA A 287 7.61 -13.32 0.09
N SER A 288 6.49 -13.34 -0.63
CA SER A 288 6.46 -13.94 -1.98
C SER A 288 7.27 -13.13 -2.98
N ARG A 289 7.92 -13.83 -3.91
CA ARG A 289 8.63 -13.27 -5.07
C ARG A 289 7.63 -12.85 -6.17
N VAL A 290 6.70 -11.95 -5.84
CA VAL A 290 5.64 -11.51 -6.77
C VAL A 290 5.54 -9.99 -6.81
N GLY A 291 5.12 -9.48 -7.97
CA GLY A 291 4.83 -8.06 -8.15
C GLY A 291 6.03 -7.18 -7.83
N GLY A 292 5.78 -6.12 -7.08
CA GLY A 292 6.82 -5.17 -6.66
C GLY A 292 7.61 -5.58 -5.42
N ILE A 293 7.34 -6.74 -4.79
CA ILE A 293 8.09 -7.17 -3.59
C ILE A 293 9.59 -7.37 -3.88
N PRO A 294 10.01 -7.98 -5.02
CA PRO A 294 11.44 -8.11 -5.35
C PRO A 294 12.18 -6.78 -5.55
N ASP A 295 11.46 -5.68 -5.82
CA ASP A 295 12.05 -4.34 -5.89
C ASP A 295 12.28 -3.75 -4.48
N MET A 296 11.60 -4.30 -3.46
CA MET A 296 11.62 -3.80 -2.08
C MET A 296 12.55 -4.61 -1.18
N ILE A 297 12.73 -5.89 -1.46
CA ILE A 297 13.49 -6.84 -0.63
C ILE A 297 14.61 -7.46 -1.47
N SER A 298 15.84 -7.33 -1.00
CA SER A 298 17.00 -8.07 -1.53
C SER A 298 17.02 -9.46 -0.88
N ASP A 299 16.80 -10.50 -1.69
CA ASP A 299 16.69 -11.87 -1.22
C ASP A 299 17.96 -12.34 -0.50
N GLY A 300 17.80 -12.92 0.71
CA GLY A 300 18.90 -13.35 1.58
C GLY A 300 19.69 -12.22 2.25
N GLU A 301 19.41 -10.94 1.92
CA GLU A 301 20.08 -9.76 2.50
C GLU A 301 19.16 -8.96 3.44
N SER A 302 17.98 -8.53 2.95
CA SER A 302 17.00 -7.73 3.72
C SER A 302 15.69 -8.47 3.97
N GLY A 303 15.59 -9.72 3.56
CA GLY A 303 14.47 -10.63 3.75
C GLY A 303 14.68 -11.92 2.97
N LEU A 304 13.72 -12.81 3.03
CA LEU A 304 13.67 -14.05 2.26
C LEU A 304 12.51 -14.00 1.28
N LEU A 305 12.81 -14.22 0.00
CA LEU A 305 11.83 -14.25 -1.07
C LEU A 305 11.48 -15.69 -1.46
N VAL A 306 10.22 -16.05 -1.30
CA VAL A 306 9.71 -17.41 -1.52
C VAL A 306 8.69 -17.46 -2.64
N GLU A 307 8.46 -18.64 -3.20
CA GLU A 307 7.26 -18.89 -3.99
C GLU A 307 6.04 -18.97 -3.07
N PRO A 308 4.82 -18.60 -3.52
CA PRO A 308 3.63 -18.51 -2.66
C PRO A 308 3.02 -19.90 -2.31
N GLU A 309 3.81 -20.97 -2.36
CA GLU A 309 3.41 -22.32 -1.98
C GLU A 309 3.69 -22.61 -0.50
N PRO A 310 2.81 -23.37 0.18
CA PRO A 310 2.93 -23.63 1.62
C PRO A 310 4.28 -24.20 2.06
N GLN A 311 4.87 -25.11 1.29
CA GLN A 311 6.14 -25.74 1.62
C GLN A 311 7.31 -24.75 1.55
N SER A 312 7.32 -23.87 0.55
CA SER A 312 8.34 -22.82 0.40
C SER A 312 8.29 -21.83 1.55
N ILE A 313 7.07 -21.36 1.89
CA ILE A 313 6.82 -20.47 3.01
C ILE A 313 7.27 -21.11 4.33
N CYS A 314 6.86 -22.37 4.59
CA CYS A 314 7.23 -23.12 5.80
C CYS A 314 8.75 -23.25 5.93
N THR A 315 9.46 -23.57 4.85
CA THR A 315 10.92 -23.76 4.86
C THR A 315 11.63 -22.50 5.35
N ASP A 316 11.28 -21.33 4.83
CA ASP A 316 11.96 -20.09 5.21
C ASP A 316 11.48 -19.53 6.56
N LEU A 317 10.22 -19.78 6.96
CA LEU A 317 9.78 -19.53 8.34
C LEU A 317 10.57 -20.38 9.34
N THR A 318 10.77 -21.68 9.07
CA THR A 318 11.58 -22.60 9.91
C THR A 318 13.00 -22.07 10.08
N ARG A 319 13.63 -21.59 9.01
CA ARG A 319 14.99 -20.99 9.08
C ARG A 319 15.03 -19.78 10.01
N LEU A 320 14.01 -18.90 9.91
CA LEU A 320 13.96 -17.71 10.77
C LEU A 320 13.60 -18.06 12.22
N VAL A 321 12.76 -19.07 12.48
CA VAL A 321 12.45 -19.52 13.85
C VAL A 321 13.71 -20.03 14.52
N GLY A 322 14.50 -20.85 13.83
CA GLY A 322 15.68 -21.53 14.40
C GLY A 322 16.97 -20.68 14.49
N ASP A 323 17.04 -19.48 13.87
CA ASP A 323 18.29 -18.73 13.75
C ASP A 323 18.13 -17.23 14.12
N ALA A 324 18.46 -16.89 15.37
CA ALA A 324 18.43 -15.52 15.88
C ALA A 324 19.42 -14.59 15.15
N ALA A 325 20.59 -15.10 14.78
CA ALA A 325 21.60 -14.32 14.07
C ALA A 325 21.11 -13.97 12.65
N LEU A 326 20.43 -14.90 11.98
CA LEU A 326 19.79 -14.67 10.70
C LEU A 326 18.68 -13.62 10.82
N ARG A 327 17.80 -13.73 11.84
CA ARG A 327 16.75 -12.73 12.11
C ARG A 327 17.36 -11.35 12.29
N GLN A 328 18.40 -11.22 13.10
CA GLN A 328 19.08 -9.95 13.35
C GLN A 328 19.70 -9.37 12.09
N ARG A 329 20.43 -10.16 11.33
CA ARG A 329 21.07 -9.70 10.09
C ARG A 329 20.06 -9.18 9.09
N LEU A 330 19.01 -9.94 8.81
CA LEU A 330 17.97 -9.57 7.85
C LEU A 330 17.16 -8.37 8.33
N GLY A 331 16.77 -8.34 9.61
CA GLY A 331 15.97 -7.24 10.17
C GLY A 331 16.73 -5.91 10.17
N LEU A 332 18.00 -5.89 10.53
CA LEU A 332 18.83 -4.68 10.46
C LEU A 332 19.02 -4.18 9.03
N ALA A 333 19.25 -5.10 8.09
CA ALA A 333 19.37 -4.75 6.67
C ALA A 333 18.03 -4.23 6.09
N ALA A 334 16.89 -4.88 6.42
CA ALA A 334 15.56 -4.42 6.06
C ALA A 334 15.31 -2.99 6.55
N ARG A 335 15.63 -2.71 7.83
CA ARG A 335 15.46 -1.36 8.40
C ARG A 335 16.34 -0.32 7.71
N LYS A 336 17.59 -0.65 7.35
CA LYS A 336 18.44 0.25 6.59
C LYS A 336 17.83 0.53 5.21
N GLN A 337 17.33 -0.49 4.52
CA GLN A 337 16.73 -0.37 3.19
C GLN A 337 15.41 0.41 3.23
N SER A 338 14.63 0.33 4.32
CA SER A 338 13.36 1.06 4.44
C SER A 338 13.48 2.57 4.27
N GLN A 339 14.67 3.15 4.49
CA GLN A 339 14.91 4.59 4.32
C GLN A 339 14.63 5.07 2.88
N THR A 340 14.78 4.19 1.89
CA THR A 340 14.43 4.49 0.49
C THR A 340 12.92 4.56 0.25
N PHE A 341 12.13 4.05 1.18
CA PHE A 341 10.65 4.05 1.15
C PHE A 341 10.06 4.96 2.23
N SER A 342 10.77 6.02 2.61
CA SER A 342 10.20 7.02 3.52
C SER A 342 9.20 7.93 2.80
N ALA A 343 8.22 8.46 3.54
CA ALA A 343 7.26 9.42 3.01
C ALA A 343 7.94 10.69 2.49
N GLU A 344 9.04 11.10 3.11
CA GLU A 344 9.86 12.25 2.67
C GLU A 344 10.54 11.98 1.32
N HIS A 345 11.04 10.75 1.11
CA HIS A 345 11.62 10.35 -0.19
C HIS A 345 10.54 10.36 -1.27
N MET A 346 9.41 9.73 -1.01
CA MET A 346 8.25 9.72 -1.90
C MET A 346 7.81 11.15 -2.25
N ALA A 347 7.69 12.04 -1.26
CA ALA A 347 7.29 13.43 -1.49
C ALA A 347 8.29 14.19 -2.36
N ARG A 348 9.60 14.01 -2.19
CA ARG A 348 10.64 14.61 -3.06
C ARG A 348 10.50 14.16 -4.50
N ASP A 349 10.25 12.87 -4.73
CA ASP A 349 10.07 12.33 -6.08
C ASP A 349 8.81 12.89 -6.74
N TYR A 350 7.68 12.99 -5.99
CA TYR A 350 6.47 13.64 -6.50
C TYR A 350 6.67 15.13 -6.77
N ILE A 351 7.35 15.89 -5.91
CA ILE A 351 7.68 17.31 -6.16
C ILE A 351 8.49 17.45 -7.45
N SER A 352 9.47 16.57 -7.67
CA SER A 352 10.23 16.53 -8.93
C SER A 352 9.33 16.21 -10.13
N CYS A 353 8.41 15.27 -9.99
CA CYS A 353 7.42 14.91 -11.01
C CYS A 353 6.47 16.07 -11.33
N TYR A 354 6.01 16.81 -10.33
CA TYR A 354 5.13 17.97 -10.48
C TYR A 354 5.83 19.16 -11.20
N SER A 355 7.14 19.26 -11.06
CA SER A 355 7.93 20.38 -11.61
C SER A 355 8.33 20.19 -13.08
N LYS A 356 8.23 18.95 -13.60
CA LYS A 356 8.49 18.62 -15.02
C LYS A 356 7.28 18.97 -15.89
#